data_5cd43885a93a29b57799cb4007917d48
#
_entry.id   5cd43885a93a29b57799cb4007917d48
#
_cell.length_a   1.000
_cell.length_b   1.000
_cell.length_c   1.000
_cell.angle_alpha   90.00
_cell.angle_beta   90.00
_cell.angle_gamma   90.00
#
_symmetry.space_group_name_H-M   'P 1'
#
loop_
_entity.id
_entity.type
_entity.pdbx_description
1 polymer ?
#
loop_
_entity_poly.entity_id
_entity_poly.type
_entity_poly.pdbx_seq_one_letter_code
_entity_poly.pdbx_strand_id
1 'polypeptide(L)'
;MDKITRTNLDNLHSQDRELQNAAFYYIIEATNAPVDWAYEVWDDLVKNLKHTDNHERAIAAQVLCNLAKSDPQERMLKDFKSLLEVTKDERFVTARHCLQSLWKVGAAGKNQQKKVVD
;
A
#
# COMPACT_ATOMS: atom_id res chain seq x y z
N MET A 1 -9.50 9.12 12.68
CA MET A 1 -9.19 7.67 12.63
C MET A 1 -9.57 7.04 13.96
N ASP A 2 -10.28 5.91 13.93
CA ASP A 2 -10.67 5.26 15.16
C ASP A 2 -9.50 4.46 15.77
N LYS A 3 -9.69 4.06 17.03
CA LYS A 3 -8.65 3.39 17.82
C LYS A 3 -8.31 2.00 17.26
N ILE A 4 -9.32 1.28 16.76
CA ILE A 4 -9.11 -0.07 16.22
C ILE A 4 -8.26 0.01 14.96
N THR A 5 -8.56 0.95 14.08
CA THR A 5 -7.78 1.17 12.85
C THR A 5 -6.33 1.55 13.20
N ARG A 6 -6.14 2.47 14.15
CA ARG A 6 -4.81 2.88 14.59
C ARG A 6 -4.00 1.69 15.13
N THR A 7 -4.62 0.87 15.95
CA THR A 7 -3.96 -0.31 16.50
C THR A 7 -3.52 -1.28 15.39
N ASN A 8 -4.39 -1.50 14.40
CA ASN A 8 -4.06 -2.38 13.28
C ASN A 8 -2.95 -1.79 12.40
N LEU A 9 -2.95 -0.47 12.18
CA LEU A 9 -1.86 0.16 11.44
C LEU A 9 -0.51 -0.04 12.16
N ASP A 10 -0.49 0.11 13.48
CA ASP A 10 0.71 -0.13 14.25
C ASP A 10 1.16 -1.61 14.16
N ASN A 11 0.21 -2.52 14.18
CA ASN A 11 0.49 -3.96 14.13
C ASN A 11 0.99 -4.44 12.77
N LEU A 12 0.87 -3.63 11.72
CA LEU A 12 1.48 -3.95 10.42
C LEU A 12 3.00 -4.14 10.53
N HIS A 13 3.60 -3.56 11.56
CA HIS A 13 5.03 -3.63 11.81
C HIS A 13 5.40 -4.63 12.90
N SER A 14 4.44 -5.44 13.35
CA SER A 14 4.68 -6.42 14.40
C SER A 14 5.62 -7.53 13.92
N GLN A 15 6.49 -7.98 14.81
CA GLN A 15 7.34 -9.13 14.53
C GLN A 15 6.60 -10.47 14.74
N ASP A 16 5.45 -10.43 15.39
CA ASP A 16 4.54 -11.56 15.48
C ASP A 16 3.77 -11.68 14.17
N ARG A 17 4.04 -12.74 13.40
CA ARG A 17 3.45 -12.93 12.07
C ARG A 17 1.93 -13.04 12.10
N GLU A 18 1.36 -13.70 13.09
CA GLU A 18 -0.09 -13.82 13.20
C GLU A 18 -0.72 -12.45 13.41
N LEU A 19 -0.13 -11.64 14.29
CA LEU A 19 -0.61 -10.30 14.56
C LEU A 19 -0.44 -9.39 13.34
N GLN A 20 0.69 -9.48 12.67
CA GLN A 20 0.95 -8.72 11.44
C GLN A 20 -0.06 -9.08 10.35
N ASN A 21 -0.31 -10.37 10.14
CA ASN A 21 -1.25 -10.84 9.12
C ASN A 21 -2.68 -10.42 9.43
N ALA A 22 -3.11 -10.54 10.68
CA ALA A 22 -4.46 -10.11 11.07
C ALA A 22 -4.65 -8.61 10.84
N ALA A 23 -3.64 -7.81 11.18
CA ALA A 23 -3.66 -6.37 10.94
C ALA A 23 -3.71 -6.06 9.45
N PHE A 24 -2.93 -6.77 8.65
CA PHE A 24 -2.91 -6.58 7.20
C PHE A 24 -4.29 -6.82 6.59
N TYR A 25 -4.93 -7.93 6.93
CA TYR A 25 -6.27 -8.21 6.38
C TYR A 25 -7.29 -7.18 6.83
N TYR A 26 -7.21 -6.71 8.08
CA TYR A 26 -8.09 -5.65 8.56
C TYR A 26 -7.91 -4.37 7.74
N ILE A 27 -6.68 -3.94 7.53
CA ILE A 27 -6.38 -2.70 6.81
C ILE A 27 -6.73 -2.82 5.33
N ILE A 28 -6.47 -3.96 4.69
CA ILE A 28 -6.86 -4.18 3.29
C ILE A 28 -8.37 -4.07 3.14
N GLU A 29 -9.14 -4.68 4.04
CA GLU A 29 -10.59 -4.59 3.98
C GLU A 29 -11.08 -3.16 4.24
N ALA A 30 -10.51 -2.49 5.23
CA ALA A 30 -10.89 -1.11 5.56
C ALA A 30 -10.60 -0.14 4.40
N THR A 31 -9.55 -0.41 3.62
CA THR A 31 -9.13 0.47 2.53
C THR A 31 -9.74 0.09 1.18
N ASN A 32 -10.60 -0.92 1.13
CA ASN A 32 -11.38 -1.22 -0.06
C ASN A 32 -12.40 -0.13 -0.36
N ALA A 33 -12.85 0.61 0.66
CA ALA A 33 -13.65 1.81 0.51
C ALA A 33 -12.79 3.04 0.73
N PRO A 34 -13.18 4.23 0.22
CA PRO A 34 -12.44 5.44 0.50
C PRO A 34 -12.34 5.73 2.00
N VAL A 35 -11.17 6.21 2.43
CA VAL A 35 -10.90 6.58 3.81
C VAL A 35 -10.37 8.02 3.87
N ASP A 36 -10.51 8.68 5.01
CA ASP A 36 -10.09 10.07 5.17
C ASP A 36 -8.71 10.22 5.82
N TRP A 37 -8.08 9.11 6.20
CA TRP A 37 -6.80 9.12 6.92
C TRP A 37 -5.61 8.67 6.07
N ALA A 38 -5.79 8.54 4.74
CA ALA A 38 -4.74 8.01 3.87
C ALA A 38 -3.41 8.75 4.02
N TYR A 39 -3.45 10.09 4.11
CA TYR A 39 -2.24 10.90 4.17
C TYR A 39 -1.55 10.87 5.54
N GLU A 40 -2.24 10.40 6.57
CA GLU A 40 -1.59 10.22 7.88
C GLU A 40 -0.56 9.11 7.85
N VAL A 41 -0.71 8.14 6.93
CA VAL A 41 0.18 6.97 6.83
C VAL A 41 0.91 6.88 5.49
N TRP A 42 0.60 7.77 4.55
CA TRP A 42 1.10 7.70 3.18
C TRP A 42 2.63 7.72 3.12
N ASP A 43 3.27 8.70 3.75
CA ASP A 43 4.72 8.85 3.66
C ASP A 43 5.46 7.68 4.31
N ASP A 44 4.93 7.16 5.43
CA ASP A 44 5.51 5.98 6.07
C ASP A 44 5.41 4.75 5.17
N LEU A 45 4.29 4.58 4.47
CA LEU A 45 4.12 3.47 3.54
C LEU A 45 5.08 3.59 2.36
N VAL A 46 5.24 4.80 1.80
CA VAL A 46 6.19 5.03 0.70
C VAL A 46 7.61 4.69 1.16
N LYS A 47 7.97 5.11 2.36
CA LYS A 47 9.27 4.79 2.94
C LYS A 47 9.46 3.28 3.06
N ASN A 48 8.43 2.57 3.49
CA ASN A 48 8.49 1.12 3.73
C ASN A 48 8.54 0.31 2.43
N LEU A 49 8.30 0.91 1.27
CA LEU A 49 8.54 0.25 -0.01
C LEU A 49 10.00 -0.14 -0.19
N LYS A 50 10.89 0.49 0.55
CA LYS A 50 12.34 0.21 0.53
C LYS A 50 12.83 -0.44 1.82
N HIS A 51 11.92 -0.93 2.65
CA HIS A 51 12.28 -1.59 3.90
C HIS A 51 13.13 -2.83 3.65
N THR A 52 14.02 -3.15 4.58
CA THR A 52 14.90 -4.32 4.45
C THR A 52 14.11 -5.63 4.52
N ASP A 53 13.00 -5.67 5.26
CA ASP A 53 12.13 -6.84 5.37
C ASP A 53 11.16 -6.88 4.19
N ASN A 54 11.16 -7.99 3.45
CA ASN A 54 10.30 -8.17 2.29
C ASN A 54 8.80 -8.17 2.63
N HIS A 55 8.42 -8.60 3.84
CA HIS A 55 7.01 -8.54 4.28
C HIS A 55 6.55 -7.09 4.42
N GLU A 56 7.42 -6.23 4.97
CA GLU A 56 7.12 -4.80 5.07
C GLU A 56 6.96 -4.16 3.69
N ARG A 57 7.82 -4.52 2.73
CA ARG A 57 7.72 -4.02 1.35
C ARG A 57 6.41 -4.46 0.70
N ALA A 58 6.04 -5.73 0.87
CA ALA A 58 4.81 -6.27 0.28
C ALA A 58 3.56 -5.61 0.88
N ILE A 59 3.53 -5.44 2.20
CA ILE A 59 2.42 -4.79 2.89
C ILE A 59 2.27 -3.35 2.42
N ALA A 60 3.37 -2.60 2.40
CA ALA A 60 3.33 -1.19 1.99
C ALA A 60 2.81 -1.04 0.56
N ALA A 61 3.28 -1.88 -0.36
CA ALA A 61 2.85 -1.82 -1.76
C ALA A 61 1.35 -2.09 -1.90
N GLN A 62 0.84 -3.12 -1.24
CA GLN A 62 -0.56 -3.50 -1.34
C GLN A 62 -1.49 -2.47 -0.69
N VAL A 63 -1.11 -1.94 0.47
CA VAL A 63 -1.90 -0.92 1.17
C VAL A 63 -1.92 0.38 0.36
N LEU A 64 -0.78 0.80 -0.19
CA LEU A 64 -0.73 2.00 -1.04
C LEU A 64 -1.62 1.88 -2.26
N CYS A 65 -1.63 0.70 -2.91
CA CYS A 65 -2.52 0.48 -4.05
C CYS A 65 -3.99 0.64 -3.66
N ASN A 66 -4.38 0.13 -2.49
CA ASN A 66 -5.75 0.33 -1.99
C ASN A 66 -6.04 1.78 -1.66
N LEU A 67 -5.06 2.52 -1.14
CA LEU A 67 -5.23 3.92 -0.77
C LEU A 67 -5.29 4.86 -1.98
N ALA A 68 -5.01 4.37 -3.18
CA ALA A 68 -5.06 5.21 -4.38
C ALA A 68 -6.43 5.85 -4.59
N LYS A 69 -7.51 5.19 -4.18
CA LYS A 69 -8.86 5.74 -4.26
C LYS A 69 -9.15 6.82 -3.22
N SER A 70 -8.26 6.98 -2.23
CA SER A 70 -8.38 7.95 -1.15
C SER A 70 -7.29 9.03 -1.26
N ASP A 71 -6.88 9.36 -2.48
CA ASP A 71 -5.73 10.23 -2.78
C ASP A 71 -6.17 11.44 -3.60
N PRO A 72 -6.93 12.39 -3.02
CA PRO A 72 -7.44 13.54 -3.77
C PRO A 72 -6.34 14.48 -4.28
N GLN A 73 -5.15 14.48 -3.66
CA GLN A 73 -4.02 15.29 -4.11
C GLN A 73 -3.17 14.59 -5.17
N GLU A 74 -3.59 13.39 -5.58
CA GLU A 74 -2.88 12.58 -6.59
C GLU A 74 -1.40 12.38 -6.27
N ARG A 75 -1.09 12.14 -4.98
CA ARG A 75 0.29 11.86 -4.53
C ARG A 75 0.86 10.60 -5.18
N MET A 76 -0.01 9.66 -5.56
CA MET A 76 0.43 8.44 -6.22
C MET A 76 1.17 8.72 -7.52
N LEU A 77 0.84 9.80 -8.23
CA LEU A 77 1.53 10.14 -9.48
C LEU A 77 3.02 10.42 -9.23
N LYS A 78 3.34 11.08 -8.12
CA LYS A 78 4.72 11.34 -7.71
C LYS A 78 5.41 10.08 -7.18
N ASP A 79 4.69 9.28 -6.42
CA ASP A 79 5.26 8.13 -5.71
C ASP A 79 5.20 6.82 -6.50
N PHE A 80 4.58 6.85 -7.69
CA PHE A 80 4.37 5.64 -8.49
C PHE A 80 5.69 4.94 -8.86
N LYS A 81 6.74 5.70 -9.11
CA LYS A 81 8.04 5.13 -9.46
C LYS A 81 8.56 4.22 -8.33
N SER A 82 8.43 4.68 -7.08
CA SER A 82 8.84 3.89 -5.91
C SER A 82 8.00 2.61 -5.78
N LEU A 83 6.70 2.72 -6.04
CA LEU A 83 5.82 1.55 -6.04
C LEU A 83 6.21 0.58 -7.15
N LEU A 84 6.49 1.09 -8.35
CA LEU A 84 6.85 0.25 -9.49
C LEU A 84 8.14 -0.53 -9.24
N GLU A 85 9.08 0.03 -8.49
CA GLU A 85 10.32 -0.67 -8.15
C GLU A 85 10.07 -1.96 -7.38
N VAL A 86 8.97 -2.05 -6.62
CA VAL A 86 8.63 -3.28 -5.88
C VAL A 86 8.24 -4.42 -6.82
N THR A 87 7.77 -4.13 -8.03
CA THR A 87 7.49 -5.17 -9.04
C THR A 87 8.77 -5.86 -9.51
N LYS A 88 9.92 -5.25 -9.24
CA LYS A 88 11.24 -5.79 -9.59
C LYS A 88 11.94 -6.36 -8.37
N ASP A 89 11.22 -6.57 -7.27
CA ASP A 89 11.79 -7.10 -6.04
C ASP A 89 12.43 -8.46 -6.28
N GLU A 90 13.59 -8.68 -5.65
CA GLU A 90 14.29 -9.97 -5.73
C GLU A 90 13.47 -11.11 -5.11
N ARG A 91 12.55 -10.80 -4.21
CA ARG A 91 11.62 -11.77 -3.63
C ARG A 91 10.42 -11.91 -4.56
N PHE A 92 10.31 -13.04 -5.22
CA PHE A 92 9.27 -13.30 -6.22
C PHE A 92 7.86 -13.04 -5.69
N VAL A 93 7.58 -13.49 -4.46
CA VAL A 93 6.24 -13.32 -3.86
C VAL A 93 5.93 -11.85 -3.64
N THR A 94 6.90 -11.06 -3.17
CA THR A 94 6.74 -9.62 -2.96
C THR A 94 6.48 -8.91 -4.28
N ALA A 95 7.26 -9.20 -5.31
CA ALA A 95 7.08 -8.64 -6.65
C ALA A 95 5.69 -8.95 -7.21
N ARG A 96 5.26 -10.19 -7.06
CA ARG A 96 3.95 -10.65 -7.56
C ARG A 96 2.80 -9.95 -6.85
N HIS A 97 2.86 -9.81 -5.52
CA HIS A 97 1.81 -9.11 -4.77
C HIS A 97 1.68 -7.67 -5.22
N CYS A 98 2.80 -6.98 -5.43
CA CYS A 98 2.76 -5.61 -5.93
C CYS A 98 2.15 -5.55 -7.33
N LEU A 99 2.60 -6.42 -8.23
CA LEU A 99 2.10 -6.44 -9.60
C LEU A 99 0.59 -6.69 -9.66
N GLN A 100 0.11 -7.65 -8.88
CA GLN A 100 -1.32 -7.99 -8.84
C GLN A 100 -2.19 -6.87 -8.26
N SER A 101 -1.60 -5.93 -7.52
CA SER A 101 -2.33 -4.83 -6.90
C SER A 101 -2.32 -3.55 -7.73
N LEU A 102 -1.49 -3.44 -8.76
CA LEU A 102 -1.32 -2.20 -9.53
C LEU A 102 -2.58 -1.74 -10.23
N TRP A 103 -3.47 -2.66 -10.63
CA TRP A 103 -4.72 -2.27 -11.31
C TRP A 103 -5.56 -1.31 -10.45
N LYS A 104 -5.41 -1.39 -9.13
CA LYS A 104 -6.16 -0.53 -8.20
C LYS A 104 -5.74 0.93 -8.32
N VAL A 105 -4.48 1.18 -8.65
CA VAL A 105 -4.00 2.53 -8.93
C VAL A 105 -4.66 3.06 -10.19
N GLY A 106 -4.67 2.26 -11.27
CA GLY A 106 -5.32 2.65 -12.51
C GLY A 106 -6.81 2.89 -12.37
N ALA A 107 -7.47 2.13 -11.49
CA ALA A 107 -8.90 2.28 -11.24
C ALA A 107 -9.25 3.54 -10.45
N ALA A 108 -8.26 4.21 -9.82
CA ALA A 108 -8.50 5.38 -8.98
C ALA A 108 -8.81 6.65 -9.78
N GLY A 109 -8.42 6.73 -11.04
CA GLY A 109 -8.69 7.91 -11.88
C GLY A 109 -7.99 7.84 -13.21
N LYS A 110 -8.28 8.80 -14.08
CA LYS A 110 -7.72 8.85 -15.46
C LYS A 110 -6.21 9.08 -15.47
N ASN A 111 -5.71 9.97 -14.61
CA ASN A 111 -4.29 10.26 -14.54
C ASN A 111 -3.52 9.05 -14.01
N GLN A 112 -4.08 8.36 -13.00
CA GLN A 112 -3.51 7.15 -12.44
C GLN A 112 -3.53 6.03 -13.48
N GLN A 113 -4.62 5.88 -14.23
CA GLN A 113 -4.72 4.87 -15.29
C GLN A 113 -3.63 5.07 -16.34
N LYS A 114 -3.39 6.31 -16.73
CA LYS A 114 -2.35 6.63 -17.69
C LYS A 114 -0.96 6.23 -17.19
N LYS A 115 -0.68 6.47 -15.89
CA LYS A 115 0.59 6.07 -15.29
C LYS A 115 0.81 4.56 -15.35
N VAL A 116 -0.23 3.78 -15.04
CA VAL A 116 -0.14 2.32 -15.01
C VAL A 116 0.09 1.76 -16.42
N VAL A 117 -0.59 2.33 -17.44
CA VAL A 117 -0.49 1.86 -18.82
C VAL A 117 0.83 2.27 -19.46
N ASP A 118 1.29 3.48 -19.17
CA ASP A 118 2.55 3.99 -19.70
C ASP A 118 3.74 3.35 -18.99
#